data_13e1dea1776b1bd414ab9c25f55c5ed5
#
_entry.id   13e1dea1776b1bd414ab9c25f55c5ed5
#
_cell.length_a   1.000
_cell.length_b   1.000
_cell.length_c   1.000
_cell.angle_alpha   90.00
_cell.angle_beta   90.00
_cell.angle_gamma   90.00
#
_symmetry.space_group_name_H-M   'P 1'
#
loop_
_entity.id
_entity.type
_entity.pdbx_description
1 polymer ?
#
loop_
_entity_poly.entity_id
_entity_poly.type
_entity_poly.pdbx_seq_one_letter_code
_entity_poly.pdbx_strand_id
1 'polypeptide(L)'
;MQLGGAEGNVHQPGFSLEVARWLIAHRRLGALGTDTFGPEAATDTEFRVSALVLHGHRLVLENLDGLGRMPAVGGWVVVGGPRNKAGSGAPSTIFGLVP
;
A
#
# COMPACT_ATOMS: atom_id res chain seq x y z
N MET A 1 0.93 13.84 -2.14
CA MET A 1 1.01 13.28 -0.77
C MET A 1 1.34 14.39 0.21
N GLN A 2 0.65 14.43 1.32
CA GLN A 2 0.81 15.48 2.32
C GLN A 2 1.32 14.85 3.62
N LEU A 3 2.48 15.29 4.09
CA LEU A 3 3.19 14.66 5.19
C LEU A 3 3.33 15.52 6.45
N GLY A 4 2.76 16.68 6.51
CA GLY A 4 2.89 17.54 7.68
C GLY A 4 1.67 18.36 7.95
N GLY A 5 1.48 18.76 9.20
CA GLY A 5 0.46 19.68 9.64
C GLY A 5 1.04 20.98 10.15
N ALA A 6 0.17 21.90 10.58
CA ALA A 6 0.54 23.24 11.00
C ALA A 6 1.50 23.27 12.22
N GLU A 7 1.54 22.22 13.00
CA GLU A 7 2.38 22.10 14.19
C GLU A 7 3.62 21.21 13.96
N GLY A 8 3.94 20.92 12.69
CA GLY A 8 5.06 20.05 12.36
C GLY A 8 4.80 18.56 12.58
N ASN A 9 3.59 18.16 12.95
CA ASN A 9 3.22 16.76 13.07
C ASN A 9 3.01 16.14 11.70
N VAL A 10 3.41 14.86 11.55
CA VAL A 10 3.17 14.13 10.33
C VAL A 10 1.71 13.64 10.31
N HIS A 11 1.01 13.97 9.21
CA HIS A 11 -0.36 13.51 8.97
C HIS A 11 -0.39 12.67 7.71
N GLN A 12 -0.38 11.36 7.88
CA GLN A 12 -0.47 10.41 6.79
C GLN A 12 -1.70 9.54 7.02
N PRO A 13 -2.69 9.59 6.11
CA PRO A 13 -3.81 8.67 6.18
C PRO A 13 -3.34 7.25 5.86
N GLY A 14 -4.07 6.28 6.34
CA GLY A 14 -3.73 4.89 6.08
C GLY A 14 -4.89 3.96 6.36
N PHE A 15 -4.66 2.68 6.12
CA PHE A 15 -5.62 1.63 6.38
C PHE A 15 -5.60 1.26 7.87
N SER A 16 -6.76 0.98 8.43
CA SER A 16 -6.83 0.42 9.77
C SER A 16 -6.47 -1.07 9.76
N LEU A 17 -6.02 -1.56 10.90
CA LEU A 17 -5.73 -2.99 11.04
C LEU A 17 -6.97 -3.84 10.83
N GLU A 18 -8.14 -3.38 11.29
CA GLU A 18 -9.42 -4.07 11.10
C GLU A 18 -9.78 -4.21 9.63
N VAL A 19 -9.62 -3.14 8.84
CA VAL A 19 -9.89 -3.17 7.40
C VAL A 19 -8.94 -4.11 6.69
N ALA A 20 -7.64 -4.08 7.03
CA ALA A 20 -6.65 -4.98 6.44
C ALA A 20 -6.99 -6.45 6.74
N ARG A 21 -7.35 -6.77 7.95
CA ARG A 21 -7.79 -8.13 8.33
C ARG A 21 -9.02 -8.56 7.56
N TRP A 22 -9.99 -7.66 7.42
CA TRP A 22 -11.21 -7.95 6.67
C TRP A 22 -10.92 -8.25 5.20
N LEU A 23 -10.08 -7.43 4.56
CA LEU A 23 -9.69 -7.62 3.16
C LEU A 23 -8.98 -8.97 2.95
N ILE A 24 -8.10 -9.35 3.85
CA ILE A 24 -7.42 -10.65 3.78
C ILE A 24 -8.43 -11.79 3.92
N ALA A 25 -9.34 -11.70 4.88
CA ALA A 25 -10.30 -12.77 5.16
C ALA A 25 -11.38 -12.92 4.09
N HIS A 26 -11.83 -11.82 3.49
CA HIS A 26 -13.02 -11.81 2.65
C HIS A 26 -12.78 -11.47 1.18
N ARG A 27 -11.60 -10.99 0.81
CA ARG A 27 -11.30 -10.54 -0.57
C ARG A 27 -10.05 -11.15 -1.17
N ARG A 28 -9.42 -12.11 -0.50
CA ARG A 28 -8.17 -12.76 -0.98
C ARG A 28 -7.13 -11.72 -1.37
N LEU A 29 -6.86 -10.78 -0.48
CA LEU A 29 -5.95 -9.67 -0.75
C LEU A 29 -4.59 -10.18 -1.25
N GLY A 30 -4.16 -9.72 -2.44
CA GLY A 30 -2.84 -10.04 -2.99
C GLY A 30 -1.83 -8.93 -2.79
N ALA A 31 -2.31 -7.70 -2.74
CA ALA A 31 -1.48 -6.53 -2.52
C ALA A 31 -2.30 -5.40 -1.93
N LEU A 32 -1.67 -4.54 -1.16
CA LEU A 32 -2.26 -3.31 -0.65
C LEU A 32 -1.43 -2.15 -1.16
N GLY A 33 -2.06 -1.23 -1.86
CA GLY A 33 -1.39 -0.10 -2.47
C GLY A 33 -1.84 1.23 -1.90
N THR A 34 -0.92 2.18 -1.82
CA THR A 34 -1.18 3.50 -1.27
C THR A 34 -0.34 4.55 -1.98
N ASP A 35 -0.79 5.79 -1.98
CA ASP A 35 -0.03 6.93 -2.45
C ASP A 35 0.81 7.60 -1.35
N THR A 36 0.93 6.97 -0.21
CA THR A 36 1.73 7.41 0.93
C THR A 36 2.94 6.51 1.13
N PHE A 37 3.76 6.78 2.16
CA PHE A 37 4.99 6.02 2.44
C PHE A 37 4.73 4.60 2.93
N GLY A 38 3.52 4.30 3.38
CA GLY A 38 3.18 2.97 3.86
C GLY A 38 1.69 2.84 4.03
N PRO A 39 1.17 1.62 4.23
CA PRO A 39 -0.26 1.38 4.31
C PRO A 39 -0.88 1.83 5.64
N GLU A 40 -0.08 1.99 6.70
CA GLU A 40 -0.56 2.44 8.00
C GLU A 40 -0.76 3.95 8.03
N ALA A 41 -1.63 4.41 8.93
CA ALA A 41 -1.64 5.82 9.33
C ALA A 41 -0.32 6.19 10.04
N ALA A 42 0.09 7.46 9.94
CA ALA A 42 1.33 7.93 10.56
C ALA A 42 1.36 7.75 12.08
N THR A 43 0.20 7.65 12.71
CA THR A 43 0.07 7.39 14.14
C THR A 43 0.38 5.94 14.54
N ASP A 44 0.43 5.02 13.58
CA ASP A 44 0.80 3.64 13.84
C ASP A 44 2.31 3.47 13.67
N THR A 45 3.05 3.60 14.76
CA THR A 45 4.51 3.50 14.77
C THR A 45 5.01 2.05 14.81
N GLU A 46 4.13 1.08 14.97
CA GLU A 46 4.48 -0.34 15.00
C GLU A 46 4.37 -1.02 13.64
N PHE A 47 3.93 -0.31 12.63
CA PHE A 47 3.78 -0.83 11.25
C PHE A 47 2.95 -2.11 11.18
N ARG A 48 1.84 -2.15 11.92
CA ARG A 48 1.04 -3.37 12.08
C ARG A 48 0.36 -3.80 10.79
N VAL A 49 -0.07 -2.87 9.96
CA VAL A 49 -0.71 -3.21 8.68
C VAL A 49 0.32 -3.79 7.73
N SER A 50 1.50 -3.19 7.61
CA SER A 50 2.59 -3.74 6.80
C SER A 50 2.96 -5.15 7.25
N ALA A 51 3.12 -5.37 8.53
CA ALA A 51 3.45 -6.68 9.08
C ALA A 51 2.39 -7.72 8.75
N LEU A 52 1.11 -7.38 8.89
CA LEU A 52 -0.01 -8.26 8.60
C LEU A 52 -0.07 -8.63 7.12
N VAL A 53 0.02 -7.64 6.24
CA VAL A 53 -0.09 -7.85 4.79
C VAL A 53 1.09 -8.68 4.29
N LEU A 54 2.31 -8.35 4.69
CA LEU A 54 3.52 -9.03 4.21
C LEU A 54 3.70 -10.44 4.76
N HIS A 55 2.99 -10.82 5.82
CA HIS A 55 3.13 -12.13 6.44
C HIS A 55 2.75 -13.29 5.51
N GLY A 56 1.85 -13.12 4.57
CA GLY A 56 1.28 -14.19 3.76
C GLY A 56 1.53 -14.09 2.26
N HIS A 57 2.74 -13.81 1.81
CA HIS A 57 3.07 -13.69 0.37
C HIS A 57 2.26 -12.63 -0.37
N ARG A 58 2.02 -11.51 0.27
CA ARG A 58 1.34 -10.36 -0.29
C ARG A 58 2.34 -9.23 -0.52
N LEU A 59 1.93 -8.25 -1.31
CA LEU A 59 2.75 -7.08 -1.60
C LEU A 59 2.19 -5.84 -0.91
N VAL A 60 3.08 -4.93 -0.56
CA VAL A 60 2.73 -3.56 -0.20
C VAL A 60 3.37 -2.63 -1.24
N LEU A 61 2.53 -1.80 -1.87
CA LEU A 61 2.93 -0.87 -2.91
C LEU A 61 2.80 0.55 -2.36
N GLU A 62 3.92 1.25 -2.28
CA GLU A 62 3.98 2.56 -1.64
C GLU A 62 4.23 3.67 -2.65
N ASN A 63 3.83 4.88 -2.30
CA ASN A 63 4.06 6.08 -3.09
C ASN A 63 3.55 5.98 -4.53
N LEU A 64 2.41 5.37 -4.71
CA LEU A 64 1.76 5.26 -6.02
C LEU A 64 1.25 6.63 -6.48
N ASP A 65 1.33 6.89 -7.76
CA ASP A 65 0.77 8.09 -8.39
C ASP A 65 -0.43 7.72 -9.24
N GLY A 66 -1.34 8.67 -9.43
CA GLY A 66 -2.45 8.50 -10.35
C GLY A 66 -3.59 7.60 -9.86
N LEU A 67 -3.67 7.28 -8.57
CA LEU A 67 -4.73 6.42 -8.04
C LEU A 67 -6.13 6.99 -8.29
N GLY A 68 -6.28 8.32 -8.30
CA GLY A 68 -7.56 8.96 -8.57
C GLY A 68 -8.12 8.71 -9.97
N ARG A 69 -7.29 8.24 -10.90
CA ARG A 69 -7.71 7.90 -12.27
C ARG A 69 -8.11 6.43 -12.42
N MET A 70 -7.91 5.63 -11.39
CA MET A 70 -8.28 4.21 -11.40
C MET A 70 -9.77 4.05 -11.06
N PRO A 71 -10.45 3.06 -11.66
CA PRO A 71 -11.83 2.76 -11.28
C PRO A 71 -11.87 2.17 -9.87
N ALA A 72 -13.03 2.29 -9.21
CA ALA A 72 -13.23 1.69 -7.89
C ALA A 72 -13.05 0.16 -7.91
N VAL A 73 -13.46 -0.47 -9.02
CA VAL A 73 -13.31 -1.92 -9.23
C VAL A 73 -13.04 -2.17 -10.71
N GLY A 74 -12.50 -3.32 -11.04
CA GLY A 74 -12.35 -3.77 -12.42
C GLY A 74 -11.11 -3.27 -13.15
N GLY A 75 -10.23 -2.54 -12.50
CA GLY A 75 -8.94 -2.17 -13.05
C GLY A 75 -7.93 -3.30 -12.94
N TRP A 76 -6.86 -3.20 -13.72
CA TRP A 76 -5.72 -4.12 -13.65
C TRP A 76 -4.49 -3.36 -13.20
N VAL A 77 -3.62 -4.05 -12.47
CA VAL A 77 -2.35 -3.49 -12.03
C VAL A 77 -1.23 -4.43 -12.47
N VAL A 78 -0.21 -3.87 -13.11
CA VAL A 78 1.00 -4.61 -13.48
C VAL A 78 2.14 -4.10 -12.62
N VAL A 79 2.78 -5.00 -11.89
CA VAL A 79 3.89 -4.67 -10.98
C VAL A 79 5.17 -5.26 -11.57
N GLY A 80 6.13 -4.40 -11.89
CA GLY A 80 7.45 -4.81 -12.37
C GLY A 80 8.54 -4.27 -11.45
N GLY A 81 9.59 -5.05 -11.28
CA GLY A 81 10.71 -4.61 -10.46
C GLY A 81 11.81 -5.67 -10.40
N PRO A 82 12.95 -5.35 -9.78
CA PRO A 82 14.05 -6.29 -9.68
C PRO A 82 13.70 -7.46 -8.75
N ARG A 83 14.30 -8.60 -9.04
CA ARG A 83 14.16 -9.82 -8.25
C ARG A 83 15.47 -10.09 -7.54
N ASN A 84 15.64 -9.51 -6.38
CA ASN A 84 16.84 -9.66 -5.58
C ASN A 84 16.68 -10.80 -4.58
N LYS A 85 17.65 -11.71 -4.54
CA LYS A 85 17.63 -12.80 -3.56
C LYS A 85 17.64 -12.23 -2.15
N ALA A 86 16.67 -12.65 -1.32
CA ALA A 86 16.50 -12.18 0.05
C ALA A 86 16.34 -10.66 0.20
N GLY A 87 15.94 -9.97 -0.87
CA GLY A 87 15.64 -8.55 -0.80
C GLY A 87 14.33 -8.29 -0.06
N SER A 88 14.27 -7.22 0.74
CA SER A 88 13.08 -6.84 1.50
C SER A 88 12.17 -5.87 0.76
N GLY A 89 12.69 -5.16 -0.22
CA GLY A 89 11.95 -4.22 -1.04
C GLY A 89 12.83 -3.61 -2.11
N ALA A 90 12.21 -2.95 -3.09
CA ALA A 90 12.92 -2.32 -4.19
C ALA A 90 12.03 -1.29 -4.88
N PRO A 91 12.62 -0.29 -5.55
CA PRO A 91 11.88 0.54 -6.48
C PRO A 91 11.27 -0.31 -7.59
N SER A 92 10.03 -0.01 -7.97
CA SER A 92 9.30 -0.78 -8.96
C SER A 92 8.55 0.15 -9.90
N THR A 93 8.34 -0.31 -11.13
CA THR A 93 7.48 0.36 -12.09
C THR A 93 6.11 -0.30 -12.07
N ILE A 94 5.06 0.49 -11.83
CA ILE A 94 3.72 -0.02 -11.65
C ILE A 94 2.78 0.69 -12.61
N PHE A 95 2.03 -0.07 -13.39
CA PHE A 95 1.04 0.45 -14.34
C PHE A 95 -0.36 0.06 -13.92
N GLY A 96 -1.26 1.02 -13.93
CA GLY A 96 -2.69 0.74 -13.85
C GLY A 96 -3.29 0.72 -15.24
N LEU A 97 -4.07 -0.31 -15.53
CA LEU A 97 -4.81 -0.44 -16.78
C LEU A 97 -6.29 -0.25 -16.52
N VAL A 98 -6.89 0.71 -17.20
CA VAL A 98 -8.32 0.99 -17.06
C VAL A 98 -9.09 0.42 -18.26
N PRO A 99 -10.33 -0.01 -18.05
CA PRO A 99 -11.17 -0.51 -19.15
C PRO A 99 -11.53 0.57 -20.14
#